data_c2e016f5c42b2c852a8dc545e6bbbb0f
#
_entry.id   c2e016f5c42b2c852a8dc545e6bbbb0f
#
_cell.length_a   1.000
_cell.length_b   1.000
_cell.length_c   1.000
_cell.angle_alpha   90.00
_cell.angle_beta   90.00
_cell.angle_gamma   90.00
#
_symmetry.space_group_name_H-M   'P 1'
#
loop_
_entity.id
_entity.type
_entity.pdbx_description
1 polymer ?
#
loop_
_entity_poly.entity_id
_entity_poly.type
_entity_poly.pdbx_seq_one_letter_code
_entity_poly.pdbx_strand_id
1 'polypeptide(L)'
;APLAAGLPESIDLYIANRGDKLLGLMPDARRTVFWIHNPARYLMKWRYLSKLWRIKPAIIFIGDYHATTYPALAPSGMRVVIPYGIAPPFSDVGAADEPPPRRAIFTSNPLRSLDWLLDLWRDHIRPNVPDAELHLFCGAATYGSVGAEKAAEMEQVLEHARSMRHEGVVLNAPVAKERLVEEFASARVMLYRGDINETFCLAVGEAQAAGVPAVVQRIGSVVERVIDGQTGTIAGDDQAFAA
;
A
#
# COMPACT_ATOMS: atom_id res chain seq x y z
N ALA A 1 0.63 -12.96 -21.60
CA ALA A 1 0.45 -12.96 -23.05
C ALA A 1 1.80 -12.71 -23.71
N PRO A 2 2.16 -13.43 -24.79
CA PRO A 2 3.40 -13.18 -25.49
C PRO A 2 3.34 -11.81 -26.17
N LEU A 3 4.30 -10.96 -25.85
CA LEU A 3 4.53 -9.62 -26.43
C LEU A 3 4.91 -9.64 -27.93
N ALA A 4 4.74 -10.76 -28.60
CA ALA A 4 5.48 -11.07 -29.81
C ALA A 4 4.74 -10.85 -31.12
N ALA A 5 3.48 -10.55 -31.16
CA ALA A 5 2.78 -10.39 -32.43
C ALA A 5 2.44 -8.91 -32.68
N GLY A 6 3.27 -8.26 -33.50
CA GLY A 6 2.91 -7.00 -34.18
C GLY A 6 2.99 -5.74 -33.32
N LEU A 7 4.17 -5.47 -32.74
CA LEU A 7 4.46 -4.09 -32.30
C LEU A 7 4.47 -3.18 -33.55
N PRO A 8 3.88 -1.98 -33.49
CA PRO A 8 3.93 -1.04 -34.58
C PRO A 8 5.37 -0.59 -34.84
N GLU A 9 5.71 -0.29 -36.09
CA GLU A 9 7.03 0.20 -36.47
C GLU A 9 7.33 1.57 -35.85
N SER A 10 6.30 2.39 -35.63
CA SER A 10 6.39 3.69 -34.97
C SER A 10 5.21 3.90 -34.03
N ILE A 11 5.45 4.65 -32.94
CA ILE A 11 4.41 5.00 -31.95
C ILE A 11 4.69 6.38 -31.37
N ASP A 12 3.67 7.20 -31.24
CA ASP A 12 3.79 8.54 -30.66
C ASP A 12 4.03 8.50 -29.15
N LEU A 13 3.32 7.62 -28.44
CA LEU A 13 3.40 7.46 -27.00
C LEU A 13 3.54 6.00 -26.61
N TYR A 14 4.60 5.68 -25.90
CA TYR A 14 4.85 4.37 -25.32
C TYR A 14 4.86 4.44 -23.80
N ILE A 15 4.04 3.64 -23.14
CA ILE A 15 3.99 3.55 -21.68
C ILE A 15 4.55 2.19 -21.25
N ALA A 16 5.76 2.19 -20.69
CA ALA A 16 6.36 1.04 -20.05
C ALA A 16 5.92 0.97 -18.58
N ASN A 17 5.16 -0.07 -18.23
CA ASN A 17 4.72 -0.30 -16.86
C ASN A 17 5.63 -1.34 -16.20
N ARG A 18 6.56 -0.89 -15.35
CA ARG A 18 7.60 -1.70 -14.68
C ARG A 18 8.59 -2.37 -15.67
N GLY A 19 9.66 -2.92 -15.13
CA GLY A 19 10.57 -3.82 -15.86
C GLY A 19 11.47 -3.13 -16.89
N ASP A 20 12.74 -3.49 -16.82
CA ASP A 20 13.76 -2.95 -17.73
C ASP A 20 13.61 -3.44 -19.19
N LYS A 21 13.06 -4.63 -19.38
CA LYS A 21 12.79 -5.17 -20.71
C LYS A 21 11.73 -4.33 -21.44
N LEU A 22 10.64 -4.00 -20.74
CA LEU A 22 9.60 -3.13 -21.30
C LEU A 22 10.12 -1.75 -21.62
N LEU A 23 10.91 -1.13 -20.74
CA LEU A 23 11.49 0.19 -21.00
C LEU A 23 12.30 0.26 -22.29
N GLY A 24 12.94 -0.84 -22.68
CA GLY A 24 13.74 -0.89 -23.93
C GLY A 24 13.02 -1.48 -25.13
N LEU A 25 11.71 -1.77 -25.05
CA LEU A 25 10.99 -2.49 -26.10
C LEU A 25 10.73 -1.62 -27.33
N MET A 26 10.43 -0.32 -27.13
CA MET A 26 10.15 0.67 -28.20
C MET A 26 11.11 1.86 -28.06
N PRO A 27 12.39 1.68 -28.43
CA PRO A 27 13.42 2.71 -28.21
C PRO A 27 13.22 3.96 -29.08
N ASP A 28 12.52 3.83 -30.20
CA ASP A 28 12.28 4.88 -31.18
C ASP A 28 10.89 5.52 -31.05
N ALA A 29 10.17 5.22 -29.97
CA ALA A 29 8.92 5.90 -29.65
C ALA A 29 9.17 7.41 -29.49
N ARG A 30 8.29 8.23 -30.07
CA ARG A 30 8.42 9.70 -29.99
C ARG A 30 8.45 10.21 -28.56
N ARG A 31 7.66 9.59 -27.68
CA ARG A 31 7.63 9.86 -26.24
C ARG A 31 7.51 8.56 -25.46
N THR A 32 8.38 8.37 -24.48
CA THR A 32 8.34 7.23 -23.59
C THR A 32 8.02 7.68 -22.18
N VAL A 33 7.05 7.00 -21.58
CA VAL A 33 6.68 7.09 -20.16
C VAL A 33 7.11 5.81 -19.46
N PHE A 34 7.73 5.93 -18.31
CA PHE A 34 8.08 4.81 -17.46
C PHE A 34 7.32 4.91 -16.13
N TRP A 35 6.29 4.12 -15.99
CA TRP A 35 5.45 4.09 -14.80
C TRP A 35 5.97 3.06 -13.81
N ILE A 36 6.40 3.53 -12.64
CA ILE A 36 7.00 2.71 -11.61
C ILE A 36 6.14 2.68 -10.35
N HIS A 37 6.26 1.59 -9.58
CA HIS A 37 5.38 1.31 -8.44
C HIS A 37 6.13 0.96 -7.15
N ASN A 38 7.38 0.51 -7.27
CA ASN A 38 8.22 0.16 -6.12
C ASN A 38 9.21 1.29 -5.83
N PRO A 39 9.75 1.39 -4.60
CA PRO A 39 10.79 2.37 -4.29
C PRO A 39 11.87 2.41 -5.37
N ALA A 40 12.13 3.59 -5.94
CA ALA A 40 12.85 3.72 -7.20
C ALA A 40 14.35 3.42 -7.14
N ARG A 41 14.91 3.10 -5.97
CA ARG A 41 16.35 2.76 -5.81
C ARG A 41 16.81 1.63 -6.73
N TYR A 42 15.93 0.67 -7.09
CA TYR A 42 16.29 -0.41 -8.01
C TYR A 42 16.64 0.09 -9.43
N LEU A 43 16.20 1.26 -9.81
CA LEU A 43 16.53 1.90 -11.09
C LEU A 43 18.01 2.29 -11.20
N MET A 44 18.74 2.33 -10.07
CA MET A 44 20.19 2.58 -10.04
C MET A 44 21.01 1.35 -10.51
N LYS A 45 20.37 0.21 -10.78
CA LYS A 45 21.04 -0.94 -11.39
C LYS A 45 21.38 -0.62 -12.85
N TRP A 46 22.59 -1.01 -13.31
CA TRP A 46 23.11 -0.69 -14.65
C TRP A 46 22.14 -1.02 -15.80
N ARG A 47 21.42 -2.13 -15.70
CA ARG A 47 20.42 -2.53 -16.70
C ARG A 47 19.27 -1.53 -16.89
N TYR A 48 18.98 -0.69 -15.88
CA TYR A 48 18.04 0.42 -15.99
C TYR A 48 18.73 1.71 -16.36
N LEU A 49 19.85 2.05 -15.70
CA LEU A 49 20.55 3.32 -15.88
C LEU A 49 20.94 3.55 -17.34
N SER A 50 21.48 2.53 -18.03
CA SER A 50 21.86 2.63 -19.44
C SER A 50 20.68 2.98 -20.34
N LYS A 51 19.51 2.41 -20.08
CA LYS A 51 18.28 2.68 -20.84
C LYS A 51 17.69 4.04 -20.47
N LEU A 52 17.63 4.38 -19.18
CA LEU A 52 17.14 5.67 -18.68
C LEU A 52 17.97 6.83 -19.24
N TRP A 53 19.27 6.65 -19.34
CA TRP A 53 20.17 7.67 -19.87
C TRP A 53 19.97 7.88 -21.38
N ARG A 54 19.77 6.78 -22.13
CA ARG A 54 19.56 6.83 -23.57
C ARG A 54 18.17 7.33 -23.96
N ILE A 55 17.13 6.79 -23.32
CA ILE A 55 15.72 7.05 -23.67
C ILE A 55 15.21 8.34 -23.02
N LYS A 56 15.69 8.67 -21.82
CA LYS A 56 15.22 9.80 -21.00
C LYS A 56 13.70 9.86 -20.88
N PRO A 57 13.03 8.76 -20.43
CA PRO A 57 11.59 8.72 -20.35
C PRO A 57 11.06 9.71 -19.31
N ALA A 58 9.81 10.14 -19.46
CA ALA A 58 9.08 10.71 -18.34
C ALA A 58 8.84 9.59 -17.30
N ILE A 59 9.26 9.79 -16.05
CA ILE A 59 9.06 8.81 -14.98
C ILE A 59 7.85 9.22 -14.16
N ILE A 60 6.86 8.33 -14.06
CA ILE A 60 5.68 8.51 -13.22
C ILE A 60 5.90 7.82 -11.88
N PHE A 61 5.84 8.61 -10.82
CA PHE A 61 5.77 8.20 -9.41
C PHE A 61 4.33 8.24 -8.93
N ILE A 62 3.99 7.44 -7.93
CA ILE A 62 2.63 7.32 -7.43
C ILE A 62 2.39 8.05 -6.09
N GLY A 63 3.33 8.84 -5.65
CA GLY A 63 3.30 9.68 -4.44
C GLY A 63 4.57 10.51 -4.31
N ASP A 64 4.54 11.55 -3.50
CA ASP A 64 5.71 12.41 -3.26
C ASP A 64 6.82 11.65 -2.55
N TYR A 65 6.47 10.87 -1.52
CA TYR A 65 7.43 9.95 -0.88
C TYR A 65 8.07 9.02 -1.89
N HIS A 66 7.29 8.44 -2.81
CA HIS A 66 7.83 7.58 -3.87
C HIS A 66 8.85 8.33 -4.72
N ALA A 67 8.58 9.57 -5.09
CA ALA A 67 9.51 10.39 -5.87
C ALA A 67 10.84 10.64 -5.12
N THR A 68 10.82 10.79 -3.79
CA THR A 68 12.04 10.95 -2.99
C THR A 68 12.93 9.71 -2.99
N THR A 69 12.40 8.53 -3.31
CA THR A 69 13.18 7.29 -3.40
C THR A 69 14.07 7.22 -4.64
N TYR A 70 13.90 8.15 -5.60
CA TYR A 70 14.72 8.25 -6.81
C TYR A 70 15.71 9.40 -6.67
N PRO A 71 17.03 9.16 -6.77
CA PRO A 71 18.02 10.20 -6.56
C PRO A 71 17.81 11.41 -7.49
N ALA A 72 18.04 12.62 -6.99
CA ALA A 72 17.79 13.85 -7.72
C ALA A 72 18.58 13.94 -9.05
N LEU A 73 19.82 13.48 -9.05
CA LEU A 73 20.72 13.50 -10.22
C LEU A 73 20.58 12.25 -11.11
N ALA A 74 19.70 11.32 -10.79
CA ALA A 74 19.51 10.13 -11.61
C ALA A 74 18.82 10.46 -12.94
N PRO A 75 19.16 9.73 -14.04
CA PRO A 75 18.73 10.08 -15.39
C PRO A 75 17.21 9.91 -15.57
N SER A 76 16.58 10.97 -16.06
CA SER A 76 15.17 11.00 -16.46
C SER A 76 14.94 12.10 -17.48
N GLY A 77 13.84 12.04 -18.22
CA GLY A 77 13.28 13.20 -18.89
C GLY A 77 12.55 14.07 -17.87
N MET A 78 11.23 13.93 -17.80
CA MET A 78 10.38 14.59 -16.81
C MET A 78 10.14 13.65 -15.60
N ARG A 79 9.92 14.21 -14.41
CA ARG A 79 9.44 13.50 -13.21
C ARG A 79 8.05 13.99 -12.89
N VAL A 80 7.10 13.09 -12.79
CA VAL A 80 5.69 13.43 -12.57
C VAL A 80 5.14 12.56 -11.46
N VAL A 81 4.39 13.15 -10.54
CA VAL A 81 3.63 12.40 -9.52
C VAL A 81 2.19 12.28 -10.00
N ILE A 82 1.73 11.05 -10.19
CA ILE A 82 0.33 10.73 -10.51
C ILE A 82 -0.09 9.63 -9.54
N PRO A 83 -0.83 9.98 -8.48
CA PRO A 83 -1.27 9.01 -7.48
C PRO A 83 -2.26 8.00 -8.07
N TYR A 84 -2.39 6.85 -7.41
CA TYR A 84 -3.47 5.91 -7.73
C TYR A 84 -4.83 6.50 -7.40
N GLY A 85 -5.83 6.14 -8.19
CA GLY A 85 -7.23 6.29 -7.82
C GLY A 85 -7.67 5.20 -6.84
N ILE A 86 -8.65 5.53 -6.01
CA ILE A 86 -9.38 4.57 -5.19
C ILE A 86 -10.59 4.08 -5.97
N ALA A 87 -10.90 2.80 -5.85
CA ALA A 87 -12.02 2.20 -6.56
C ALA A 87 -13.37 2.80 -6.08
N PRO A 88 -14.32 3.07 -6.99
CA PRO A 88 -15.61 3.71 -6.65
C PRO A 88 -16.37 3.10 -5.47
N PRO A 89 -16.42 1.76 -5.27
CA PRO A 89 -17.16 1.19 -4.15
C PRO A 89 -16.76 1.74 -2.77
N PHE A 90 -15.51 2.19 -2.59
CA PHE A 90 -15.06 2.75 -1.32
C PHE A 90 -15.51 4.21 -1.09
N SER A 91 -15.78 4.97 -2.13
CA SER A 91 -16.27 6.36 -2.03
C SER A 91 -17.79 6.46 -1.93
N ASP A 92 -18.50 5.36 -2.17
CA ASP A 92 -19.96 5.33 -2.17
C ASP A 92 -20.55 4.91 -0.82
N VAL A 93 -19.70 4.75 0.19
CA VAL A 93 -20.12 4.43 1.58
C VAL A 93 -20.79 5.66 2.18
N GLY A 94 -22.07 5.55 2.48
CA GLY A 94 -22.81 6.60 3.19
C GLY A 94 -22.29 6.77 4.63
N ALA A 95 -22.44 7.98 5.17
CA ALA A 95 -22.20 8.21 6.59
C ALA A 95 -23.17 7.37 7.42
N ALA A 96 -22.65 6.66 8.43
CA ALA A 96 -23.49 5.95 9.39
C ALA A 96 -24.10 6.96 10.37
N ASP A 97 -25.39 6.78 10.72
CA ASP A 97 -26.09 7.60 11.71
C ASP A 97 -25.51 7.42 13.13
N GLU A 98 -24.97 6.23 13.41
CA GLU A 98 -24.33 5.89 14.67
C GLU A 98 -22.87 5.44 14.46
N PRO A 99 -21.98 5.73 15.43
CA PRO A 99 -20.61 5.25 15.37
C PRO A 99 -20.58 3.71 15.34
N PRO A 100 -19.77 3.09 14.45
CA PRO A 100 -19.63 1.65 14.41
C PRO A 100 -19.09 1.09 15.73
N PRO A 101 -19.19 -0.22 15.98
CA PRO A 101 -18.60 -0.89 17.15
C PRO A 101 -17.11 -0.54 17.32
N ARG A 102 -16.54 -0.81 18.50
CA ARG A 102 -15.11 -0.64 18.77
C ARG A 102 -14.29 -1.69 18.02
N ARG A 103 -14.35 -1.61 16.70
CA ARG A 103 -13.67 -2.51 15.78
C ARG A 103 -12.56 -1.74 15.07
N ALA A 104 -11.33 -2.18 15.30
CA ALA A 104 -10.19 -1.79 14.49
C ALA A 104 -10.04 -2.73 13.30
N ILE A 105 -9.53 -2.24 12.16
CA ILE A 105 -9.31 -3.06 10.96
C ILE A 105 -7.89 -2.93 10.45
N PHE A 106 -7.35 -4.03 9.91
CA PHE A 106 -6.08 -4.11 9.19
C PHE A 106 -6.28 -4.91 7.89
N THR A 107 -5.90 -4.34 6.74
CA THR A 107 -6.17 -4.91 5.41
C THR A 107 -4.94 -4.97 4.50
N SER A 108 -3.74 -5.02 5.07
CA SER A 108 -2.49 -4.98 4.33
C SER A 108 -1.75 -6.33 4.37
N ASN A 109 -0.54 -6.37 3.80
CA ASN A 109 0.35 -7.52 3.86
C ASN A 109 0.74 -7.83 5.31
N PRO A 110 0.66 -9.08 5.79
CA PRO A 110 1.05 -9.44 7.16
C PRO A 110 2.49 -9.02 7.51
N LEU A 111 3.40 -9.05 6.53
CA LEU A 111 4.80 -8.64 6.74
C LEU A 111 5.00 -7.13 6.85
N ARG A 112 3.93 -6.34 6.71
CA ARG A 112 3.97 -4.88 6.88
C ARG A 112 3.54 -4.50 8.29
N SER A 113 4.40 -4.79 9.25
CA SER A 113 4.24 -4.42 10.67
C SER A 113 3.01 -5.02 11.37
N LEU A 114 2.40 -6.11 10.86
CA LEU A 114 1.28 -6.74 11.57
C LEU A 114 1.76 -7.37 12.88
N ASP A 115 2.91 -8.04 12.89
CA ASP A 115 3.46 -8.65 14.11
C ASP A 115 3.67 -7.61 15.22
N TRP A 116 4.25 -6.45 14.87
CA TRP A 116 4.36 -5.30 15.77
C TRP A 116 2.98 -4.80 16.25
N LEU A 117 1.97 -4.73 15.35
CA LEU A 117 0.63 -4.28 15.72
C LEU A 117 -0.03 -5.26 16.71
N LEU A 118 0.18 -6.56 16.55
CA LEU A 118 -0.35 -7.59 17.46
C LEU A 118 0.24 -7.44 18.87
N ASP A 119 1.56 -7.23 18.98
CA ASP A 119 2.19 -6.96 20.28
C ASP A 119 1.66 -5.68 20.90
N LEU A 120 1.58 -4.59 20.14
CA LEU A 120 1.04 -3.32 20.62
C LEU A 120 -0.44 -3.43 21.03
N TRP A 121 -1.23 -4.20 20.28
CA TRP A 121 -2.61 -4.49 20.60
C TRP A 121 -2.75 -5.18 21.96
N ARG A 122 -1.99 -6.26 22.18
CA ARG A 122 -2.00 -7.03 23.43
C ARG A 122 -1.55 -6.17 24.63
N ASP A 123 -0.45 -5.44 24.46
CA ASP A 123 0.24 -4.83 25.59
C ASP A 123 -0.31 -3.43 25.94
N HIS A 124 -0.89 -2.71 24.96
CA HIS A 124 -1.28 -1.31 25.15
C HIS A 124 -2.71 -0.98 24.75
N ILE A 125 -3.26 -1.52 23.64
CA ILE A 125 -4.60 -1.12 23.18
C ILE A 125 -5.69 -1.90 23.93
N ARG A 126 -5.63 -3.22 23.86
CA ARG A 126 -6.65 -4.11 24.46
C ARG A 126 -6.87 -3.90 25.96
N PRO A 127 -5.83 -3.70 26.79
CA PRO A 127 -6.01 -3.45 28.22
C PRO A 127 -6.77 -2.15 28.52
N ASN A 128 -6.64 -1.13 27.66
CA ASN A 128 -7.33 0.15 27.80
C ASN A 128 -8.73 0.17 27.18
N VAL A 129 -9.00 -0.73 26.21
CA VAL A 129 -10.31 -0.86 25.53
C VAL A 129 -10.70 -2.34 25.49
N PRO A 130 -11.14 -2.94 26.63
CA PRO A 130 -11.30 -4.39 26.75
C PRO A 130 -12.38 -5.02 25.86
N ASP A 131 -13.31 -4.27 25.32
CA ASP A 131 -14.36 -4.68 24.39
C ASP A 131 -14.02 -4.42 22.91
N ALA A 132 -12.80 -3.91 22.60
CA ALA A 132 -12.40 -3.69 21.24
C ALA A 132 -12.03 -5.01 20.53
N GLU A 133 -12.24 -5.06 19.23
CA GLU A 133 -11.83 -6.15 18.35
C GLU A 133 -10.88 -5.64 17.26
N LEU A 134 -9.87 -6.43 16.92
CA LEU A 134 -8.96 -6.18 15.79
C LEU A 134 -9.25 -7.18 14.67
N HIS A 135 -9.89 -6.72 13.60
CA HIS A 135 -10.24 -7.53 12.44
C HIS A 135 -9.13 -7.43 11.38
N LEU A 136 -8.57 -8.57 11.01
CA LEU A 136 -7.50 -8.70 10.04
C LEU A 136 -8.05 -9.31 8.75
N PHE A 137 -7.88 -8.65 7.61
CA PHE A 137 -8.22 -9.15 6.28
C PHE A 137 -6.94 -9.24 5.45
N CYS A 138 -6.16 -10.30 5.64
CA CYS A 138 -4.83 -10.44 5.06
C CYS A 138 -4.47 -11.91 4.82
N GLY A 139 -3.49 -12.13 3.93
CA GLY A 139 -3.00 -13.48 3.62
C GLY A 139 -2.15 -13.53 2.36
N ALA A 140 -1.40 -14.62 2.18
CA ALA A 140 -0.47 -14.80 1.08
C ALA A 140 -1.14 -14.81 -0.31
N ALA A 141 -2.38 -15.30 -0.40
CA ALA A 141 -3.12 -15.45 -1.65
C ALA A 141 -3.29 -14.13 -2.43
N THR A 142 -3.32 -12.98 -1.74
CA THR A 142 -3.47 -11.65 -2.34
C THR A 142 -2.25 -11.24 -3.18
N TYR A 143 -1.07 -11.84 -2.96
CA TYR A 143 0.21 -11.34 -3.48
C TYR A 143 0.82 -12.22 -4.58
N GLY A 144 0.06 -13.17 -5.15
CA GLY A 144 0.50 -14.01 -6.27
C GLY A 144 1.82 -14.73 -5.99
N SER A 145 2.77 -14.67 -6.94
CA SER A 145 4.09 -15.34 -6.79
C SER A 145 4.92 -14.83 -5.61
N VAL A 146 4.86 -13.53 -5.31
CA VAL A 146 5.56 -12.94 -4.14
C VAL A 146 4.95 -13.47 -2.85
N GLY A 147 3.63 -13.64 -2.80
CA GLY A 147 2.95 -14.26 -1.67
C GLY A 147 3.36 -15.72 -1.49
N ALA A 148 3.50 -16.46 -2.58
CA ALA A 148 3.95 -17.85 -2.53
C ALA A 148 5.42 -18.00 -2.03
N GLU A 149 6.31 -17.11 -2.50
CA GLU A 149 7.72 -17.08 -2.04
C GLU A 149 7.86 -16.77 -0.54
N LYS A 150 6.98 -15.94 -0.02
CA LYS A 150 6.98 -15.47 1.38
C LYS A 150 5.90 -16.10 2.26
N ALA A 151 5.25 -17.17 1.77
CA ALA A 151 4.13 -17.77 2.47
C ALA A 151 4.49 -18.25 3.89
N ALA A 152 5.67 -18.83 4.08
CA ALA A 152 6.13 -19.29 5.39
C ALA A 152 6.34 -18.14 6.38
N GLU A 153 6.94 -17.02 5.92
CA GLU A 153 7.12 -15.84 6.76
C GLU A 153 5.76 -15.22 7.14
N MET A 154 4.82 -15.12 6.18
CA MET A 154 3.48 -14.62 6.43
C MET A 154 2.71 -15.54 7.39
N GLU A 155 2.85 -16.86 7.23
CA GLU A 155 2.17 -17.83 8.08
C GLU A 155 2.59 -17.73 9.56
N GLN A 156 3.85 -17.43 9.84
CA GLN A 156 4.31 -17.19 11.22
C GLN A 156 3.56 -16.02 11.86
N VAL A 157 3.40 -14.91 11.14
CA VAL A 157 2.65 -13.74 11.63
C VAL A 157 1.15 -14.06 11.78
N LEU A 158 0.59 -14.83 10.86
CA LEU A 158 -0.82 -15.24 10.93
C LEU A 158 -1.06 -16.23 12.08
N GLU A 159 -0.09 -17.09 12.39
CA GLU A 159 -0.19 -17.99 13.57
C GLU A 159 -0.14 -17.18 14.86
N HIS A 160 0.71 -16.16 14.95
CA HIS A 160 0.68 -15.22 16.07
C HIS A 160 -0.71 -14.58 16.20
N ALA A 161 -1.30 -14.09 15.10
CA ALA A 161 -2.66 -13.53 15.12
C ALA A 161 -3.71 -14.53 15.61
N ARG A 162 -3.64 -15.82 15.19
CA ARG A 162 -4.55 -16.88 15.64
C ARG A 162 -4.43 -17.13 17.15
N SER A 163 -3.22 -17.12 17.68
CA SER A 163 -2.97 -17.31 19.10
C SER A 163 -3.59 -16.23 19.98
N MET A 164 -3.83 -15.04 19.40
CA MET A 164 -4.40 -13.87 20.07
C MET A 164 -5.94 -13.76 19.96
N ARG A 165 -6.62 -14.81 19.54
CA ARG A 165 -8.09 -14.81 19.45
C ARG A 165 -8.77 -14.43 20.77
N HIS A 166 -8.20 -14.83 21.90
CA HIS A 166 -8.70 -14.51 23.24
C HIS A 166 -8.49 -13.03 23.61
N GLU A 167 -7.62 -12.31 22.89
CA GLU A 167 -7.40 -10.87 23.01
C GLU A 167 -8.26 -10.05 22.02
N GLY A 168 -9.30 -10.65 21.44
CA GLY A 168 -10.19 -9.96 20.51
C GLY A 168 -9.62 -9.79 19.09
N VAL A 169 -8.58 -10.55 18.72
CA VAL A 169 -8.07 -10.59 17.35
C VAL A 169 -8.90 -11.57 16.51
N VAL A 170 -9.46 -11.07 15.41
CA VAL A 170 -10.28 -11.83 14.47
C VAL A 170 -9.57 -11.91 13.12
N LEU A 171 -9.00 -13.08 12.83
CA LEU A 171 -8.32 -13.30 11.55
C LEU A 171 -9.32 -13.79 10.50
N ASN A 172 -9.46 -13.01 9.43
CA ASN A 172 -10.25 -13.31 8.26
C ASN A 172 -9.34 -13.56 7.03
N ALA A 173 -9.81 -14.38 6.11
CA ALA A 173 -9.21 -14.48 4.80
C ALA A 173 -9.36 -13.16 4.02
N PRO A 174 -8.47 -12.88 3.05
CA PRO A 174 -8.69 -11.78 2.12
C PRO A 174 -10.04 -11.92 1.40
N VAL A 175 -10.76 -10.82 1.28
CA VAL A 175 -12.07 -10.76 0.63
C VAL A 175 -12.03 -9.88 -0.62
N ALA A 176 -13.04 -10.00 -1.48
CA ALA A 176 -13.22 -9.10 -2.61
C ALA A 176 -13.50 -7.65 -2.14
N LYS A 177 -13.21 -6.67 -2.99
CA LYS A 177 -13.30 -5.25 -2.62
C LYS A 177 -14.71 -4.82 -2.23
N GLU A 178 -15.72 -5.39 -2.86
CA GLU A 178 -17.13 -5.14 -2.57
C GLU A 178 -17.47 -5.56 -1.13
N ARG A 179 -16.97 -6.72 -0.70
CA ARG A 179 -17.14 -7.18 0.69
C ARG A 179 -16.30 -6.36 1.65
N LEU A 180 -15.07 -5.96 1.24
CA LEU A 180 -14.19 -5.16 2.08
C LEU A 180 -14.79 -3.78 2.43
N VAL A 181 -15.58 -3.20 1.53
CA VAL A 181 -16.34 -1.96 1.78
C VAL A 181 -17.28 -2.12 2.98
N GLU A 182 -18.01 -3.23 3.07
CA GLU A 182 -18.92 -3.51 4.19
C GLU A 182 -18.14 -3.67 5.51
N GLU A 183 -16.95 -4.27 5.45
CA GLU A 183 -16.09 -4.42 6.61
C GLU A 183 -15.52 -3.07 7.08
N PHE A 184 -15.17 -2.17 6.14
CA PHE A 184 -14.80 -0.79 6.49
C PHE A 184 -15.98 -0.04 7.10
N ALA A 185 -17.17 -0.13 6.54
CA ALA A 185 -18.37 0.51 7.11
C ALA A 185 -18.68 0.06 8.55
N SER A 186 -18.21 -1.13 8.92
CA SER A 186 -18.36 -1.69 10.28
C SER A 186 -17.16 -1.40 11.17
N ALA A 187 -16.12 -0.73 10.68
CA ALA A 187 -14.90 -0.43 11.43
C ALA A 187 -14.90 1.01 11.94
N ARG A 188 -14.43 1.21 13.16
CA ARG A 188 -14.26 2.53 13.76
C ARG A 188 -12.95 3.20 13.38
N VAL A 189 -11.90 2.40 13.17
CA VAL A 189 -10.55 2.89 12.88
C VAL A 189 -9.75 1.86 12.11
N MET A 190 -8.88 2.31 11.22
CA MET A 190 -7.85 1.49 10.63
C MET A 190 -6.54 1.68 11.39
N LEU A 191 -5.93 0.59 11.84
CA LEU A 191 -4.62 0.60 12.49
C LEU A 191 -3.56 0.12 11.50
N TYR A 192 -2.65 1.02 11.10
CA TYR A 192 -1.60 0.68 10.13
C TYR A 192 -0.35 1.53 10.36
N ARG A 193 0.71 0.91 10.87
CA ARG A 193 1.96 1.61 11.18
C ARG A 193 2.58 2.31 9.96
N GLY A 194 2.57 1.66 8.82
CA GLY A 194 3.35 2.01 7.63
C GLY A 194 4.49 1.04 7.36
N ASP A 195 5.10 1.17 6.18
CA ASP A 195 6.26 0.39 5.74
C ASP A 195 7.18 1.27 4.88
N ILE A 196 8.50 1.19 5.12
CA ILE A 196 9.50 2.02 4.43
C ILE A 196 9.54 1.77 2.91
N ASN A 197 9.09 0.60 2.46
CA ASN A 197 9.03 0.24 1.04
C ASN A 197 7.66 0.52 0.43
N GLU A 198 6.73 1.09 1.18
CA GLU A 198 5.42 1.44 0.67
C GLU A 198 5.46 2.79 -0.03
N THR A 199 4.94 2.82 -1.25
CA THR A 199 5.04 3.97 -2.15
C THR A 199 3.73 4.72 -2.34
N PHE A 200 2.59 4.16 -1.88
CA PHE A 200 1.27 4.79 -1.97
C PHE A 200 0.35 4.47 -0.77
N CYS A 201 0.30 3.21 -0.32
CA CYS A 201 -0.64 2.70 0.68
C CYS A 201 -2.11 2.73 0.24
N LEU A 202 -2.46 1.82 -0.67
CA LEU A 202 -3.87 1.65 -1.09
C LEU A 202 -4.79 1.32 0.09
N ALA A 203 -4.35 0.49 1.03
CA ALA A 203 -5.16 0.06 2.16
C ALA A 203 -5.65 1.25 3.00
N VAL A 204 -4.76 2.20 3.35
CA VAL A 204 -5.15 3.44 4.06
C VAL A 204 -5.99 4.33 3.17
N GLY A 205 -5.67 4.44 1.87
CA GLY A 205 -6.48 5.22 0.92
C GLY A 205 -7.91 4.69 0.79
N GLU A 206 -8.11 3.38 0.75
CA GLU A 206 -9.42 2.72 0.71
C GLU A 206 -10.21 2.94 2.01
N ALA A 207 -9.55 2.84 3.17
CA ALA A 207 -10.16 3.14 4.46
C ALA A 207 -10.65 4.60 4.53
N GLN A 208 -9.79 5.56 4.15
CA GLN A 208 -10.12 6.98 4.12
C GLN A 208 -11.29 7.28 3.17
N ALA A 209 -11.30 6.67 1.99
CA ALA A 209 -12.39 6.84 1.03
C ALA A 209 -13.72 6.27 1.55
N ALA A 210 -13.67 5.21 2.38
CA ALA A 210 -14.82 4.64 3.08
C ALA A 210 -15.21 5.40 4.36
N GLY A 211 -14.57 6.54 4.65
CA GLY A 211 -14.87 7.35 5.85
C GLY A 211 -14.25 6.80 7.14
N VAL A 212 -13.36 5.82 7.07
CA VAL A 212 -12.71 5.22 8.25
C VAL A 212 -11.42 5.98 8.56
N PRO A 213 -11.30 6.62 9.72
CA PRO A 213 -10.07 7.28 10.14
C PRO A 213 -8.94 6.25 10.33
N ALA A 214 -7.70 6.67 10.10
CA ALA A 214 -6.55 5.79 10.26
C ALA A 214 -5.55 6.32 11.29
N VAL A 215 -4.98 5.42 12.09
CA VAL A 215 -3.80 5.71 12.92
C VAL A 215 -2.57 5.15 12.20
N VAL A 216 -1.61 6.03 11.95
CA VAL A 216 -0.38 5.70 11.20
C VAL A 216 0.84 6.27 11.90
N GLN A 217 2.04 5.80 11.55
CA GLN A 217 3.31 6.45 11.92
C GLN A 217 3.98 7.08 10.70
N ARG A 218 5.02 7.91 10.92
CA ARG A 218 5.79 8.57 9.83
C ARG A 218 6.75 7.59 9.14
N ILE A 219 6.21 6.53 8.52
CA ILE A 219 6.98 5.47 7.86
C ILE A 219 6.48 5.27 6.43
N GLY A 220 7.34 5.50 5.44
CA GLY A 220 6.96 5.39 4.05
C GLY A 220 5.95 6.45 3.60
N SER A 221 5.06 6.08 2.70
CA SER A 221 4.08 6.99 2.07
C SER A 221 2.78 7.18 2.85
N VAL A 222 2.58 6.48 3.97
CA VAL A 222 1.26 6.48 4.66
C VAL A 222 0.83 7.86 5.13
N VAL A 223 1.80 8.72 5.51
CA VAL A 223 1.54 10.10 5.93
C VAL A 223 0.88 10.96 4.83
N GLU A 224 1.01 10.57 3.58
CA GLU A 224 0.36 11.26 2.45
C GLU A 224 -1.14 10.96 2.38
N ARG A 225 -1.61 9.98 3.13
CA ARG A 225 -3.01 9.52 3.14
C ARG A 225 -3.80 10.09 4.31
N VAL A 226 -3.15 10.62 5.34
CA VAL A 226 -3.80 11.06 6.57
C VAL A 226 -3.57 12.56 6.78
N ILE A 227 -4.64 13.30 6.98
CA ILE A 227 -4.60 14.67 7.47
C ILE A 227 -4.71 14.59 8.99
N ASP A 228 -3.59 14.84 9.67
CA ASP A 228 -3.46 14.69 11.11
C ASP A 228 -4.52 15.51 11.88
N GLY A 229 -5.21 14.85 12.80
CA GLY A 229 -6.31 15.43 13.58
C GLY A 229 -7.62 15.66 12.81
N GLN A 230 -7.70 15.30 11.50
CA GLN A 230 -8.92 15.45 10.69
C GLN A 230 -9.40 14.10 10.16
N THR A 231 -8.56 13.40 9.40
CA THR A 231 -8.92 12.11 8.80
C THR A 231 -8.28 10.94 9.52
N GLY A 232 -7.58 11.18 10.61
CA GLY A 232 -6.89 10.19 11.43
C GLY A 232 -5.79 10.83 12.26
N THR A 233 -4.88 10.01 12.75
CA THR A 233 -3.75 10.42 13.60
C THR A 233 -2.43 9.97 13.01
N ILE A 234 -1.43 10.86 12.98
CA ILE A 234 -0.06 10.53 12.65
C ILE A 234 0.74 10.45 13.96
N ALA A 235 0.81 9.26 14.53
CA ALA A 235 1.47 9.01 15.81
C ALA A 235 2.99 9.21 15.73
N GLY A 236 3.55 9.85 16.74
CA GLY A 236 4.99 10.10 16.85
C GLY A 236 5.78 8.88 17.29
N ASP A 237 5.16 8.01 18.09
CA ASP A 237 5.74 6.79 18.68
C ASP A 237 4.65 5.73 18.92
N ASP A 238 5.04 4.62 19.51
CA ASP A 238 4.16 3.49 19.79
C ASP A 238 3.12 3.82 20.88
N GLN A 239 3.48 4.64 21.85
CA GLN A 239 2.57 5.06 22.91
C GLN A 239 1.45 5.96 22.33
N ALA A 240 1.82 6.93 21.51
CA ALA A 240 0.88 7.80 20.82
C ALA A 240 0.02 7.06 19.79
N PHE A 241 0.53 5.93 19.24
CA PHE A 241 -0.25 5.09 18.33
C PHE A 241 -1.33 4.29 19.08
N ALA A 242 -1.05 3.88 20.30
CA ALA A 242 -1.95 3.07 21.13
C ALA A 242 -2.98 3.92 21.93
N ALA A 243 -2.76 5.21 22.06
CA ALA A 243 -3.63 6.14 22.80
C ALA A 243 -4.88 6.52 22.00
#